data_b86ade08c2592e473ac97cb15bcc4f87
#
_entry.id   b86ade08c2592e473ac97cb15bcc4f87
#
_cell.length_a   1.000
_cell.length_b   1.000
_cell.length_c   1.000
_cell.angle_alpha   90.00
_cell.angle_beta   90.00
_cell.angle_gamma   90.00
#
_symmetry.space_group_name_H-M   'P 1'
#
loop_
_entity.id
_entity.type
_entity.pdbx_description
1 polymer ?
#
loop_
_entity_poly.entity_id
_entity_poly.type
_entity_poly.pdbx_seq_one_letter_code
_entity_poly.pdbx_strand_id
1 'polypeptide(L)'
;MEFIAQNQTEIELGRLVVFFVDECHLLWGDVCGYVWGQTNIRIEVPIQNERERQTYFGGLNYQTKEFIIREYSSGNSENTIAFLKDLQSQCPGQRIAVIWDGASYHKSESMKTFLASVNHGYEFTHWRVTCILFAPNAPQQNPVEDVWLQAKNFLRKFWHLCKSFPVVKWLFKFITNHQKFDFPKLKQYVSGSEIN
;
A
#
# COMPACT_ATOMS: atom_id res chain seq x y z
N MET A 1 13.54 7.70 -5.15
CA MET A 1 14.72 7.03 -4.56
C MET A 1 15.66 8.04 -3.91
N GLU A 2 15.97 9.11 -4.59
CA GLU A 2 16.79 10.21 -4.07
C GLU A 2 16.31 10.77 -2.72
N PHE A 3 14.99 10.91 -2.53
CA PHE A 3 14.41 11.43 -1.28
C PHE A 3 14.79 10.61 -0.05
N ILE A 4 14.74 9.28 -0.10
CA ILE A 4 15.10 8.42 1.03
C ILE A 4 16.58 8.59 1.36
N ALA A 5 17.45 8.56 0.35
CA ALA A 5 18.90 8.74 0.52
C ALA A 5 19.23 10.10 1.13
N GLN A 6 18.60 11.18 0.66
CA GLN A 6 18.80 12.53 1.20
C GLN A 6 18.30 12.71 2.64
N ASN A 7 17.34 11.89 3.08
CA ASN A 7 16.73 11.97 4.40
C ASN A 7 17.14 10.83 5.34
N GLN A 8 18.17 10.04 4.99
CA GLN A 8 18.54 8.83 5.71
C GLN A 8 18.75 9.07 7.21
N THR A 9 19.45 10.13 7.56
CA THR A 9 19.70 10.50 8.97
C THR A 9 18.41 10.79 9.73
N GLU A 10 17.45 11.49 9.13
CA GLU A 10 16.16 11.80 9.77
C GLU A 10 15.30 10.54 9.97
N ILE A 11 15.40 9.61 9.03
CA ILE A 11 14.73 8.31 9.10
C ILE A 11 15.34 7.45 10.22
N GLU A 12 16.66 7.34 10.27
CA GLU A 12 17.38 6.56 11.29
C GLU A 12 17.17 7.11 12.70
N LEU A 13 17.08 8.42 12.85
CA LEU A 13 16.77 9.08 14.13
C LEU A 13 15.27 9.02 14.48
N GLY A 14 14.44 8.41 13.64
CA GLY A 14 13.00 8.29 13.86
C GLY A 14 12.25 9.62 13.81
N ARG A 15 12.82 10.68 13.23
CA ARG A 15 12.16 11.99 13.05
C ARG A 15 11.29 12.05 11.80
N LEU A 16 11.60 11.21 10.82
CA LEU A 16 10.85 11.04 9.57
C LEU A 16 10.48 9.58 9.37
N VAL A 17 9.20 9.29 9.25
CA VAL A 17 8.70 7.95 8.91
C VAL A 17 8.30 7.92 7.45
N VAL A 18 8.83 6.99 6.68
CA VAL A 18 8.52 6.82 5.26
C VAL A 18 7.59 5.62 5.08
N PHE A 19 6.48 5.85 4.38
CA PHE A 19 5.54 4.81 3.98
C PHE A 19 5.48 4.69 2.46
N PHE A 20 5.56 3.47 1.96
CA PHE A 20 5.07 3.15 0.63
C PHE A 20 3.58 2.87 0.73
N VAL A 21 2.78 3.50 -0.10
CA VAL A 21 1.31 3.40 -0.02
C VAL A 21 0.74 2.96 -1.36
N ASP A 22 -0.32 2.17 -1.30
CA ASP A 22 -1.05 1.69 -2.45
C ASP A 22 -2.47 1.27 -2.07
N GLU A 23 -3.37 1.17 -3.05
CA GLU A 23 -4.72 0.64 -2.90
C GLU A 23 -4.87 -0.75 -3.52
N CYS A 24 -5.66 -1.57 -2.87
CA CYS A 24 -6.06 -2.87 -3.37
C CYS A 24 -7.58 -3.01 -3.37
N HIS A 25 -8.11 -3.45 -4.50
CA HIS A 25 -9.49 -3.94 -4.58
C HIS A 25 -9.49 -5.46 -4.43
N LEU A 26 -9.93 -5.94 -3.27
CA LEU A 26 -10.12 -7.35 -3.01
C LEU A 26 -11.49 -7.76 -3.57
N LEU A 27 -11.50 -8.73 -4.47
CA LEU A 27 -12.69 -9.29 -5.08
C LEU A 27 -12.93 -10.71 -4.56
N TRP A 28 -14.19 -11.16 -4.55
CA TRP A 28 -14.50 -12.57 -4.26
C TRP A 28 -13.72 -13.53 -5.17
N GLY A 29 -13.58 -13.19 -6.45
CA GLY A 29 -12.82 -13.98 -7.43
C GLY A 29 -11.31 -14.09 -7.16
N ASP A 30 -10.73 -13.24 -6.30
CA ASP A 30 -9.31 -13.29 -5.95
C ASP A 30 -8.91 -14.59 -5.21
N VAL A 31 -9.88 -15.32 -4.65
CA VAL A 31 -9.65 -16.62 -3.99
C VAL A 31 -9.57 -17.79 -4.96
N CYS A 32 -9.95 -17.60 -6.24
CA CYS A 32 -9.85 -18.63 -7.26
C CYS A 32 -8.36 -18.97 -7.48
N GLY A 33 -8.00 -20.20 -7.14
CA GLY A 33 -6.65 -20.73 -7.31
C GLY A 33 -6.37 -21.23 -8.72
N TYR A 34 -5.22 -21.87 -8.88
CA TYR A 34 -4.87 -22.57 -10.12
C TYR A 34 -5.46 -23.98 -10.10
N VAL A 35 -5.95 -24.42 -11.26
CA VAL A 35 -6.44 -25.80 -11.50
C VAL A 35 -5.54 -26.44 -12.52
N TRP A 36 -5.07 -27.65 -12.25
CA TRP A 36 -4.38 -28.47 -13.25
C TRP A 36 -5.39 -29.01 -14.27
N GLY A 37 -5.10 -28.83 -15.55
CA GLY A 37 -5.93 -29.30 -16.64
C GLY A 37 -5.08 -29.64 -17.87
N GLN A 38 -5.74 -30.26 -18.87
CA GLN A 38 -5.09 -30.53 -20.15
C GLN A 38 -4.69 -29.22 -20.83
N THR A 39 -3.52 -29.22 -21.46
CA THR A 39 -3.08 -28.13 -22.30
C THR A 39 -4.10 -27.95 -23.45
N ASN A 40 -4.54 -26.73 -23.70
CA ASN A 40 -5.54 -26.34 -24.69
C ASN A 40 -7.02 -26.58 -24.32
N ILE A 41 -7.33 -26.98 -23.07
CA ILE A 41 -8.72 -27.00 -22.58
C ILE A 41 -8.85 -25.88 -21.52
N ARG A 42 -9.74 -24.91 -21.80
CA ARG A 42 -10.09 -23.88 -20.81
C ARG A 42 -11.01 -24.51 -19.76
N ILE A 43 -10.54 -24.52 -18.51
CA ILE A 43 -11.38 -24.91 -17.38
C ILE A 43 -12.15 -23.69 -16.92
N GLU A 44 -13.48 -23.74 -17.05
CA GLU A 44 -14.36 -22.71 -16.53
C GLU A 44 -14.75 -23.04 -15.10
N VAL A 45 -14.46 -22.11 -14.17
CA VAL A 45 -14.89 -22.21 -12.78
C VAL A 45 -16.06 -21.23 -12.61
N PRO A 46 -17.25 -21.69 -12.20
CA PRO A 46 -18.35 -20.79 -11.96
C PRO A 46 -18.03 -19.89 -10.77
N ILE A 47 -17.91 -18.59 -11.02
CA ILE A 47 -17.73 -17.59 -9.99
C ILE A 47 -19.11 -17.17 -9.49
N GLN A 48 -19.43 -17.55 -8.26
CA GLN A 48 -20.62 -17.05 -7.59
C GLN A 48 -20.31 -15.69 -7.00
N ASN A 49 -20.97 -14.65 -7.42
CA ASN A 49 -20.92 -13.32 -6.82
C ASN A 49 -19.70 -12.43 -7.16
N GLU A 50 -19.65 -11.96 -8.39
CA GLU A 50 -18.66 -10.97 -8.86
C GLU A 50 -18.82 -9.57 -8.23
N ARG A 51 -19.91 -9.32 -7.49
CA ARG A 51 -20.26 -7.98 -6.97
C ARG A 51 -19.61 -7.64 -5.63
N GLU A 52 -19.20 -8.63 -4.87
CA GLU A 52 -18.56 -8.39 -3.58
C GLU A 52 -17.11 -7.96 -3.78
N ARG A 53 -16.86 -6.73 -3.36
CA ARG A 53 -15.51 -6.14 -3.36
C ARG A 53 -15.28 -5.34 -2.09
N GLN A 54 -14.03 -5.25 -1.68
CA GLN A 54 -13.58 -4.38 -0.61
C GLN A 54 -12.35 -3.62 -1.09
N THR A 55 -12.36 -2.30 -0.88
CA THR A 55 -11.17 -1.46 -1.11
C THR A 55 -10.36 -1.38 0.17
N TYR A 56 -9.07 -1.60 0.05
CA TYR A 56 -8.09 -1.42 1.11
C TYR A 56 -7.07 -0.39 0.70
N PHE A 57 -6.69 0.45 1.66
CA PHE A 57 -5.46 1.24 1.58
C PHE A 57 -4.41 0.56 2.45
N GLY A 58 -3.21 0.43 1.93
CA GLY A 58 -2.08 -0.18 2.62
C GLY A 58 -0.87 0.72 2.65
N GLY A 59 -0.20 0.74 3.79
CA GLY A 59 1.03 1.48 4.01
C GLY A 59 2.14 0.59 4.57
N LEU A 60 3.23 0.44 3.84
CA LEU A 60 4.42 -0.29 4.28
C LEU A 60 5.44 0.70 4.86
N ASN A 61 5.70 0.61 6.14
CA ASN A 61 6.75 1.39 6.78
C ASN A 61 8.13 0.93 6.27
N TYR A 62 8.87 1.87 5.66
CA TYR A 62 10.17 1.59 5.07
C TYR A 62 11.20 1.05 6.08
N GLN A 63 11.23 1.58 7.31
CA GLN A 63 12.21 1.22 8.33
C GLN A 63 11.83 -0.03 9.11
N THR A 64 10.60 -0.06 9.67
CA THR A 64 10.14 -1.16 10.52
C THR A 64 9.66 -2.37 9.73
N LYS A 65 9.38 -2.21 8.44
CA LYS A 65 8.78 -3.20 7.54
C LYS A 65 7.35 -3.60 7.94
N GLU A 66 6.77 -2.92 8.90
CA GLU A 66 5.39 -3.14 9.32
C GLU A 66 4.42 -2.62 8.27
N PHE A 67 3.39 -3.41 8.02
CA PHE A 67 2.33 -3.08 7.08
C PHE A 67 1.03 -2.74 7.79
N ILE A 68 0.45 -1.62 7.44
CA ILE A 68 -0.79 -1.10 7.99
C ILE A 68 -1.85 -1.12 6.89
N ILE A 69 -3.03 -1.66 7.19
CA ILE A 69 -4.13 -1.75 6.24
C ILE A 69 -5.41 -1.15 6.84
N ARG A 70 -6.20 -0.45 6.01
CA ARG A 70 -7.52 0.09 6.37
C ARG A 70 -8.54 -0.18 5.29
N GLU A 71 -9.78 -0.43 5.73
CA GLU A 71 -10.93 -0.65 4.84
C GLU A 71 -11.61 0.66 4.50
N TYR A 72 -11.90 0.85 3.22
CA TYR A 72 -12.68 1.98 2.72
C TYR A 72 -13.69 1.51 1.67
N SER A 73 -14.69 2.34 1.38
CA SER A 73 -15.71 2.05 0.39
C SER A 73 -15.17 2.12 -1.06
N SER A 74 -14.17 2.97 -1.29
CA SER A 74 -13.60 3.22 -2.63
C SER A 74 -12.24 3.92 -2.54
N GLY A 75 -11.46 3.86 -3.62
CA GLY A 75 -10.29 4.73 -3.84
C GLY A 75 -10.75 6.11 -4.30
N ASN A 76 -10.61 7.11 -3.45
CA ASN A 76 -10.92 8.51 -3.73
C ASN A 76 -10.14 9.44 -2.80
N SER A 77 -10.19 10.75 -3.08
CA SER A 77 -9.45 11.77 -2.31
C SER A 77 -9.81 11.81 -0.83
N GLU A 78 -11.08 11.65 -0.50
CA GLU A 78 -11.57 11.70 0.89
C GLU A 78 -10.99 10.54 1.72
N ASN A 79 -11.10 9.32 1.19
CA ASN A 79 -10.57 8.12 1.84
C ASN A 79 -9.04 8.13 1.89
N THR A 80 -8.37 8.67 0.88
CA THR A 80 -6.93 8.88 0.88
C THR A 80 -6.51 9.84 2.00
N ILE A 81 -7.20 10.97 2.15
CA ILE A 81 -6.94 11.93 3.23
C ILE A 81 -7.19 11.28 4.60
N ALA A 82 -8.26 10.50 4.74
CA ALA A 82 -8.55 9.78 5.98
C ALA A 82 -7.42 8.79 6.32
N PHE A 83 -6.91 8.06 5.33
CA PHE A 83 -5.79 7.15 5.52
C PHE A 83 -4.48 7.88 5.89
N LEU A 84 -4.17 9.02 5.26
CA LEU A 84 -3.02 9.84 5.63
C LEU A 84 -3.10 10.35 7.08
N LYS A 85 -4.29 10.77 7.52
CA LYS A 85 -4.53 11.18 8.92
C LYS A 85 -4.34 10.00 9.89
N ASP A 86 -4.77 8.80 9.51
CA ASP A 86 -4.55 7.60 10.31
C ASP A 86 -3.05 7.28 10.43
N LEU A 87 -2.30 7.27 9.32
CA LEU A 87 -0.85 7.08 9.35
C LEU A 87 -0.15 8.13 10.23
N GLN A 88 -0.56 9.40 10.10
CA GLN A 88 -0.01 10.48 10.91
C GLN A 88 -0.30 10.30 12.41
N SER A 89 -1.50 9.81 12.76
CA SER A 89 -1.87 9.55 14.16
C SER A 89 -1.04 8.43 14.80
N GLN A 90 -0.54 7.49 14.01
CA GLN A 90 0.34 6.42 14.47
C GLN A 90 1.80 6.85 14.61
N CYS A 91 2.14 8.04 14.13
CA CYS A 91 3.48 8.62 14.19
C CYS A 91 3.48 9.93 15.00
N PRO A 92 3.10 9.92 16.30
CA PRO A 92 2.95 11.14 17.08
C PRO A 92 4.29 11.88 17.22
N GLY A 93 4.27 13.17 16.87
CA GLY A 93 5.46 14.02 16.91
C GLY A 93 6.43 13.86 15.74
N GLN A 94 6.27 12.84 14.92
CA GLN A 94 7.11 12.57 13.76
C GLN A 94 6.52 13.20 12.49
N ARG A 95 7.37 13.45 11.50
CA ARG A 95 6.96 13.77 10.14
C ARG A 95 6.72 12.47 9.38
N ILE A 96 5.79 12.48 8.43
CA ILE A 96 5.59 11.34 7.54
C ILE A 96 5.86 11.73 6.09
N ALA A 97 6.48 10.84 5.35
CA ALA A 97 6.58 10.91 3.91
C ALA A 97 5.88 9.70 3.30
N VAL A 98 5.03 9.95 2.32
CA VAL A 98 4.28 8.91 1.61
C VAL A 98 4.75 8.86 0.17
N ILE A 99 5.15 7.67 -0.27
CA ILE A 99 5.58 7.39 -1.63
C ILE A 99 4.51 6.49 -2.27
N TRP A 100 3.87 6.98 -3.33
CA TRP A 100 2.74 6.33 -3.99
C TRP A 100 2.71 6.56 -5.50
N ASP A 101 1.71 6.01 -6.17
CA ASP A 101 1.51 6.20 -7.60
C ASP A 101 0.92 7.58 -7.95
N GLY A 102 0.71 7.80 -9.24
CA GLY A 102 0.18 9.05 -9.78
C GLY A 102 -1.34 9.09 -9.96
N ALA A 103 -2.13 8.33 -9.19
CA ALA A 103 -3.59 8.33 -9.31
C ALA A 103 -4.18 9.75 -9.28
N SER A 104 -5.21 9.99 -10.07
CA SER A 104 -5.76 11.35 -10.28
C SER A 104 -6.26 12.00 -8.99
N TYR A 105 -6.82 11.22 -8.07
CA TYR A 105 -7.33 11.70 -6.79
C TYR A 105 -6.23 12.11 -5.80
N HIS A 106 -4.98 11.64 -5.99
CA HIS A 106 -3.81 12.14 -5.23
C HIS A 106 -3.45 13.60 -5.58
N LYS A 107 -3.92 14.10 -6.73
CA LYS A 107 -3.67 15.46 -7.22
C LYS A 107 -4.91 16.37 -7.14
N SER A 108 -5.97 15.90 -6.48
CA SER A 108 -7.24 16.63 -6.36
C SER A 108 -7.10 17.92 -5.55
N GLU A 109 -8.06 18.84 -5.69
CA GLU A 109 -8.08 20.09 -4.94
C GLU A 109 -8.24 19.85 -3.43
N SER A 110 -9.05 18.86 -3.04
CA SER A 110 -9.19 18.46 -1.63
C SER A 110 -7.87 17.97 -1.03
N MET A 111 -7.07 17.21 -1.79
CA MET A 111 -5.76 16.77 -1.35
C MET A 111 -4.78 17.94 -1.19
N LYS A 112 -4.75 18.87 -2.14
CA LYS A 112 -3.91 20.08 -2.04
C LYS A 112 -4.29 20.93 -0.81
N THR A 113 -5.60 21.12 -0.58
CA THR A 113 -6.13 21.85 0.58
C THR A 113 -5.71 21.17 1.89
N PHE A 114 -5.83 19.85 1.97
CA PHE A 114 -5.39 19.07 3.13
C PHE A 114 -3.88 19.26 3.38
N LEU A 115 -3.05 19.07 2.34
CA LEU A 115 -1.59 19.22 2.48
C LEU A 115 -1.18 20.66 2.85
N ALA A 116 -1.83 21.67 2.29
CA ALA A 116 -1.61 23.05 2.67
C ALA A 116 -1.97 23.31 4.14
N SER A 117 -3.09 22.74 4.61
CA SER A 117 -3.54 22.89 6.00
C SER A 117 -2.60 22.22 7.00
N VAL A 118 -2.23 20.96 6.76
CA VAL A 118 -1.40 20.17 7.69
C VAL A 118 0.04 20.67 7.76
N ASN A 119 0.51 21.32 6.69
CA ASN A 119 1.87 21.86 6.57
C ASN A 119 1.92 23.38 6.80
N HIS A 120 0.80 24.00 7.15
CA HIS A 120 0.75 25.46 7.37
C HIS A 120 1.76 25.90 8.43
N GLY A 121 2.57 26.91 8.11
CA GLY A 121 3.60 27.46 9.01
C GLY A 121 4.91 26.68 9.07
N TYR A 122 5.06 25.59 8.29
CA TYR A 122 6.30 24.83 8.18
C TYR A 122 7.03 25.08 6.86
N GLU A 123 8.33 25.21 6.91
CA GLU A 123 9.20 25.14 5.74
C GLU A 123 9.11 23.73 5.11
N PHE A 124 9.34 23.61 3.80
CA PHE A 124 9.22 22.35 3.05
C PHE A 124 9.97 21.17 3.71
N THR A 125 11.19 21.44 4.21
CA THR A 125 12.03 20.45 4.89
C THR A 125 11.44 19.95 6.22
N HIS A 126 10.46 20.68 6.77
CA HIS A 126 9.80 20.39 8.05
C HIS A 126 8.32 20.06 7.91
N TRP A 127 7.85 19.85 6.69
CA TRP A 127 6.46 19.47 6.46
C TRP A 127 6.06 18.24 7.26
N ARG A 128 4.87 18.31 7.84
CA ARG A 128 4.31 17.21 8.65
C ARG A 128 3.94 16.01 7.79
N VAL A 129 3.46 16.27 6.57
CA VAL A 129 3.09 15.25 5.59
C VAL A 129 3.69 15.64 4.24
N THR A 130 4.56 14.80 3.71
CA THR A 130 5.15 14.97 2.37
C THR A 130 4.66 13.83 1.48
N CYS A 131 4.14 14.16 0.30
CA CYS A 131 3.70 13.18 -0.69
C CYS A 131 4.64 13.18 -1.90
N ILE A 132 5.13 12.00 -2.27
CA ILE A 132 6.12 11.79 -3.33
C ILE A 132 5.55 10.78 -4.31
N LEU A 133 5.67 11.07 -5.59
CA LEU A 133 5.25 10.14 -6.64
C LEU A 133 6.39 9.20 -7.01
N PHE A 134 6.05 7.94 -7.28
CA PHE A 134 6.95 7.05 -8.01
C PHE A 134 7.28 7.62 -9.40
N ALA A 135 8.36 7.14 -9.99
CA ALA A 135 8.67 7.45 -11.37
C ALA A 135 7.48 7.04 -12.28
N PRO A 136 7.16 7.82 -13.31
CA PRO A 136 6.11 7.45 -14.26
C PRO A 136 6.34 6.06 -14.86
N ASN A 137 5.27 5.28 -14.99
CA ASN A 137 5.29 3.93 -15.57
C ASN A 137 6.22 2.91 -14.88
N ALA A 138 6.44 3.06 -13.58
CA ALA A 138 7.26 2.14 -12.80
C ALA A 138 6.49 1.50 -11.62
N PRO A 139 5.33 0.87 -11.86
CA PRO A 139 4.53 0.23 -10.79
C PRO A 139 5.33 -0.83 -10.05
N GLN A 140 6.21 -1.57 -10.76
CA GLN A 140 7.08 -2.58 -10.15
C GLN A 140 8.01 -2.02 -9.05
N GLN A 141 8.15 -0.72 -8.93
CA GLN A 141 8.90 -0.10 -7.84
C GLN A 141 8.12 -0.10 -6.52
N ASN A 142 6.78 -0.19 -6.56
CA ASN A 142 6.00 -0.16 -5.33
C ASN A 142 6.06 -1.51 -4.58
N PRO A 143 6.71 -1.58 -3.40
CA PRO A 143 6.79 -2.82 -2.63
C PRO A 143 5.45 -3.26 -2.04
N VAL A 144 4.46 -2.38 -1.98
CA VAL A 144 3.11 -2.69 -1.48
C VAL A 144 2.39 -3.66 -2.43
N GLU A 145 2.67 -3.60 -3.74
CA GLU A 145 2.13 -4.57 -4.70
C GLU A 145 2.55 -6.01 -4.37
N ASP A 146 3.78 -6.21 -3.86
CA ASP A 146 4.25 -7.52 -3.43
C ASP A 146 3.52 -8.02 -2.19
N VAL A 147 3.14 -7.11 -1.27
CA VAL A 147 2.29 -7.45 -0.12
C VAL A 147 0.93 -7.94 -0.61
N TRP A 148 0.30 -7.19 -1.53
CA TRP A 148 -0.98 -7.59 -2.11
C TRP A 148 -0.92 -8.93 -2.83
N LEU A 149 0.14 -9.15 -3.61
CA LEU A 149 0.37 -10.41 -4.31
C LEU A 149 0.52 -11.59 -3.33
N GLN A 150 1.32 -11.43 -2.26
CA GLN A 150 1.47 -12.46 -1.23
C GLN A 150 0.16 -12.75 -0.52
N ALA A 151 -0.61 -11.72 -0.18
CA ALA A 151 -1.91 -11.87 0.46
C ALA A 151 -2.91 -12.61 -0.44
N LYS A 152 -3.02 -12.24 -1.71
CA LYS A 152 -3.89 -12.93 -2.67
C LYS A 152 -3.44 -14.37 -2.91
N ASN A 153 -2.14 -14.64 -2.98
CA ASN A 153 -1.61 -16.00 -3.12
C ASN A 153 -1.90 -16.86 -1.88
N PHE A 154 -1.88 -16.27 -0.69
CA PHE A 154 -2.31 -16.97 0.53
C PHE A 154 -3.79 -17.38 0.43
N LEU A 155 -4.67 -16.47 0.06
CA LEU A 155 -6.11 -16.78 -0.11
C LEU A 155 -6.32 -17.90 -1.13
N ARG A 156 -5.61 -17.87 -2.26
CA ARG A 156 -5.66 -18.91 -3.30
C ARG A 156 -5.18 -20.26 -2.79
N LYS A 157 -4.10 -20.28 -2.01
CA LYS A 157 -3.57 -21.51 -1.41
C LYS A 157 -4.55 -22.13 -0.40
N PHE A 158 -5.24 -21.29 0.35
CA PHE A 158 -6.17 -21.69 1.40
C PHE A 158 -7.64 -21.42 1.02
N TRP A 159 -7.96 -21.52 -0.28
CA TRP A 159 -9.30 -21.26 -0.81
C TRP A 159 -10.41 -22.05 -0.10
N HIS A 160 -10.12 -23.25 0.38
CA HIS A 160 -11.06 -24.10 1.11
C HIS A 160 -11.53 -23.50 2.45
N LEU A 161 -10.78 -22.54 3.01
CA LEU A 161 -11.18 -21.76 4.19
C LEU A 161 -12.08 -20.57 3.81
N CYS A 162 -12.02 -20.13 2.57
CA CYS A 162 -12.73 -18.96 2.07
C CYS A 162 -14.21 -19.28 1.78
N LYS A 163 -15.02 -19.53 2.81
CA LYS A 163 -16.42 -19.95 2.67
C LYS A 163 -17.41 -18.80 2.45
N SER A 164 -17.00 -17.58 2.73
CA SER A 164 -17.81 -16.36 2.51
C SER A 164 -16.89 -15.15 2.37
N PHE A 165 -17.38 -14.09 1.74
CA PHE A 165 -16.57 -12.87 1.56
C PHE A 165 -16.14 -12.22 2.89
N PRO A 166 -16.96 -12.18 3.96
CA PRO A 166 -16.49 -11.76 5.27
C PRO A 166 -15.28 -12.55 5.79
N VAL A 167 -15.25 -13.87 5.58
CA VAL A 167 -14.09 -14.71 5.95
C VAL A 167 -12.86 -14.35 5.09
N VAL A 168 -13.04 -14.12 3.80
CA VAL A 168 -11.95 -13.68 2.91
C VAL A 168 -11.37 -12.36 3.39
N LYS A 169 -12.22 -11.38 3.70
CA LYS A 169 -11.78 -10.09 4.24
C LYS A 169 -11.03 -10.23 5.55
N TRP A 170 -11.54 -11.07 6.45
CA TRP A 170 -10.89 -11.32 7.73
C TRP A 170 -9.50 -11.95 7.54
N LEU A 171 -9.40 -13.02 6.72
CA LEU A 171 -8.12 -13.66 6.39
C LEU A 171 -7.14 -12.67 5.76
N PHE A 172 -7.61 -11.87 4.80
CA PHE A 172 -6.77 -10.88 4.13
C PHE A 172 -6.17 -9.88 5.12
N LYS A 173 -6.98 -9.37 6.05
CA LYS A 173 -6.50 -8.48 7.12
C LYS A 173 -5.57 -9.20 8.09
N PHE A 174 -5.91 -10.41 8.48
CA PHE A 174 -5.10 -11.20 9.42
C PHE A 174 -3.68 -11.41 8.93
N ILE A 175 -3.49 -11.66 7.64
CA ILE A 175 -2.17 -11.92 7.05
C ILE A 175 -1.44 -10.65 6.59
N THR A 176 -2.08 -9.48 6.65
CA THR A 176 -1.47 -8.22 6.20
C THR A 176 -1.30 -7.21 7.32
N ASN A 177 -2.34 -6.97 8.12
CA ASN A 177 -2.33 -5.89 9.09
C ASN A 177 -1.36 -6.16 10.25
N HIS A 178 -0.49 -5.19 10.52
CA HIS A 178 0.59 -5.28 11.53
C HIS A 178 1.56 -6.46 11.32
N GLN A 179 1.62 -7.01 10.09
CA GLN A 179 2.63 -7.98 9.71
C GLN A 179 3.88 -7.27 9.16
N LYS A 180 5.03 -7.93 9.27
CA LYS A 180 6.29 -7.42 8.72
C LYS A 180 6.57 -8.04 7.36
N PHE A 181 6.87 -7.19 6.39
CA PHE A 181 7.22 -7.59 5.03
C PHE A 181 8.59 -7.02 4.66
N ASP A 182 9.56 -7.89 4.47
CA ASP A 182 10.89 -7.50 3.99
C ASP A 182 11.14 -8.07 2.60
N PHE A 183 11.21 -7.18 1.62
CA PHE A 183 11.44 -7.53 0.22
C PHE A 183 12.83 -7.09 -0.22
N PRO A 184 13.52 -7.87 -1.08
CA PRO A 184 14.82 -7.46 -1.64
C PRO A 184 14.79 -6.11 -2.32
N LYS A 185 13.67 -5.72 -2.96
CA LYS A 185 13.52 -4.41 -3.60
C LYS A 185 13.58 -3.24 -2.60
N LEU A 186 13.26 -3.45 -1.32
CA LEU A 186 13.40 -2.40 -0.30
C LEU A 186 14.87 -2.01 -0.06
N LYS A 187 15.81 -2.91 -0.30
CA LYS A 187 17.25 -2.64 -0.18
C LYS A 187 17.75 -1.71 -1.28
N GLN A 188 17.09 -1.70 -2.45
CA GLN A 188 17.44 -0.81 -3.57
C GLN A 188 17.22 0.67 -3.25
N TYR A 189 16.39 0.98 -2.26
CA TYR A 189 16.17 2.36 -1.80
C TYR A 189 17.26 2.84 -0.84
N VAL A 190 18.03 1.91 -0.24
CA VAL A 190 19.13 2.23 0.71
C VAL A 190 20.42 2.56 -0.05
N SER A 191 20.72 1.77 -1.07
CA SER A 191 21.91 1.97 -1.87
C SER A 191 21.59 2.91 -3.02
N GLY A 192 22.00 4.17 -2.91
CA GLY A 192 22.08 5.10 -4.05
C GLY A 192 23.15 4.68 -5.07
N SER A 193 23.47 3.38 -5.18
CA SER A 193 24.51 2.83 -6.01
C SER A 193 23.95 2.24 -7.29
N GLU A 194 24.24 2.97 -8.38
CA GLU A 194 24.59 2.45 -9.70
C GLU A 194 23.75 1.30 -10.25
N ILE A 195 22.71 1.70 -11.01
CA ILE A 195 22.24 0.86 -12.11
C ILE A 195 23.05 1.34 -13.33
N ASN A 196 24.13 0.61 -13.63
CA ASN A 196 24.74 0.60 -14.94
C ASN A 196 23.84 -0.15 -15.92
#